data_2510b3d150d697b0aa50f1f52b2a25ce
#
_entry.id   2510b3d150d697b0aa50f1f52b2a25ce
#
_cell.length_a   1.000
_cell.length_b   1.000
_cell.length_c   1.000
_cell.angle_alpha   90.00
_cell.angle_beta   90.00
_cell.angle_gamma   90.00
#
_symmetry.space_group_name_H-M   'P 1'
#
loop_
_entity.id
_entity.type
_entity.pdbx_description
1 polymer ?
#
loop_
_entity_poly.entity_id
_entity_poly.type
_entity_poly.pdbx_seq_one_letter_code
_entity_poly.pdbx_strand_id
1 'polypeptide(L)'
;EFRRVLFRSNLLQVLFNMSDVAVVGRFAGSTALGSVGSTSIFVTLFTGFLIGLSNGINVLVARFYGARHADDVEKTVHSALLVSLAAGVLLLLIGLLGSPALLHLLNTKEDLYPGAVLYLRVYFLGMPALALYNYGNAIFSAIGETKKPLYYLCIAGVLNILLNLFFVIICHLDVAGVALASAISQCVSAFLVLRALTHVQDCYALDFHKVALDPATTQRILALGLPAGFQNAVFAIANLFIQAGVNSFDSLMVKGNSAAANADNMIYDAMAAFYMACASFMSQNYGAGKPDRVKKSYFIALAYSFGVGLVLGGSLFIFGRQFLALFTTEGAVIDAGMKRVGVMGFAYCISAFMDCTIAASRGLGKTVVPTVIVVLGSCVFRVIWVYTIFAHFHTIPSLYLLYPCSWTLTAIAEIVYFIHAYKDSMKIFTQPQPAEA
;
A
#
# COMPACT_ATOMS: atom_id res chain seq x y z
N GLU A 1 1.19 10.08 19.35
CA GLU A 1 2.19 9.01 19.15
C GLU A 1 1.93 8.17 17.90
N PHE A 2 0.71 7.71 17.68
CA PHE A 2 0.30 6.91 16.51
C PHE A 2 0.76 7.53 15.16
N ARG A 3 0.62 8.86 15.00
CA ARG A 3 1.02 9.59 13.79
C ARG A 3 2.52 9.55 13.51
N ARG A 4 3.33 9.72 14.56
CA ARG A 4 4.81 9.72 14.43
C ARG A 4 5.32 8.34 14.04
N VAL A 5 4.66 7.30 14.50
CA VAL A 5 5.06 5.91 14.27
C VAL A 5 4.76 5.48 12.83
N LEU A 6 3.55 5.75 12.31
CA LEU A 6 3.19 5.43 10.93
C LEU A 6 4.03 6.19 9.89
N PHE A 7 4.26 7.49 10.12
CA PHE A 7 5.15 8.28 9.26
C PHE A 7 6.57 7.71 9.22
N ARG A 8 7.11 7.31 10.37
CA ARG A 8 8.44 6.68 10.44
C ARG A 8 8.49 5.31 9.76
N SER A 9 7.43 4.51 9.85
CA SER A 9 7.30 3.21 9.19
C SER A 9 7.42 3.31 7.68
N ASN A 10 6.64 4.22 7.08
CA ASN A 10 6.63 4.40 5.63
C ASN A 10 7.95 4.95 5.11
N LEU A 11 8.52 5.94 5.82
CA LEU A 11 9.84 6.48 5.47
C LEU A 11 10.95 5.41 5.52
N LEU A 12 10.93 4.54 6.52
CA LEU A 12 11.88 3.43 6.64
C LEU A 12 11.72 2.43 5.49
N GLN A 13 10.50 2.13 5.09
CA GLN A 13 10.23 1.20 3.99
C GLN A 13 10.77 1.73 2.66
N VAL A 14 10.63 3.05 2.41
CA VAL A 14 11.25 3.71 1.25
C VAL A 14 12.78 3.61 1.30
N LEU A 15 13.39 3.90 2.46
CA LEU A 15 14.85 3.79 2.62
C LEU A 15 15.37 2.37 2.37
N PHE A 16 14.64 1.35 2.82
CA PHE A 16 15.02 -0.05 2.57
C PHE A 16 14.94 -0.41 1.09
N ASN A 17 13.86 -0.04 0.40
CA ASN A 17 13.74 -0.26 -1.05
C ASN A 17 14.83 0.46 -1.85
N MET A 18 15.17 1.69 -1.45
CA MET A 18 16.29 2.42 -2.07
C MET A 18 17.64 1.74 -1.81
N SER A 19 17.85 1.17 -0.63
CA SER A 19 19.07 0.42 -0.30
C SER A 19 19.19 -0.84 -1.17
N ASP A 20 18.11 -1.59 -1.37
CA ASP A 20 18.09 -2.78 -2.23
C ASP A 20 18.52 -2.43 -3.67
N VAL A 21 17.92 -1.41 -4.25
CA VAL A 21 18.24 -0.94 -5.60
C VAL A 21 19.70 -0.44 -5.69
N ALA A 22 20.17 0.27 -4.66
CA ALA A 22 21.54 0.79 -4.62
C ALA A 22 22.58 -0.32 -4.49
N VAL A 23 22.34 -1.34 -3.68
CA VAL A 23 23.24 -2.49 -3.52
C VAL A 23 23.33 -3.28 -4.83
N VAL A 24 22.16 -3.57 -5.45
CA VAL A 24 22.13 -4.27 -6.74
C VAL A 24 22.88 -3.48 -7.83
N GLY A 25 22.55 -2.21 -7.97
CA GLY A 25 23.14 -1.36 -9.03
C GLY A 25 24.64 -1.17 -8.89
N ARG A 26 25.16 -1.12 -7.66
CA ARG A 26 26.58 -0.86 -7.41
C ARG A 26 27.45 -2.14 -7.39
N PHE A 27 26.92 -3.26 -6.92
CA PHE A 27 27.70 -4.46 -6.67
C PHE A 27 27.34 -5.67 -7.55
N ALA A 28 26.09 -5.77 -8.05
CA ALA A 28 25.65 -6.87 -8.91
C ALA A 28 25.63 -6.50 -10.41
N GLY A 29 25.84 -5.22 -10.75
CA GLY A 29 25.97 -4.75 -12.12
C GLY A 29 24.61 -4.36 -12.77
N SER A 30 24.72 -3.79 -13.98
CA SER A 30 23.57 -3.21 -14.70
C SER A 30 22.52 -4.24 -15.15
N THR A 31 22.96 -5.46 -15.51
CA THR A 31 22.07 -6.55 -15.91
C THR A 31 21.22 -7.04 -14.72
N ALA A 32 21.83 -7.19 -13.56
CA ALA A 32 21.11 -7.55 -12.33
C ALA A 32 20.10 -6.47 -11.93
N LEU A 33 20.50 -5.20 -12.02
CA LEU A 33 19.63 -4.05 -11.77
C LEU A 33 18.44 -4.03 -12.74
N GLY A 34 18.68 -4.29 -14.03
CA GLY A 34 17.63 -4.39 -15.05
C GLY A 34 16.68 -5.56 -14.79
N SER A 35 17.19 -6.72 -14.38
CA SER A 35 16.39 -7.88 -14.04
C SER A 35 15.47 -7.61 -12.83
N VAL A 36 15.98 -7.02 -11.75
CA VAL A 36 15.18 -6.62 -10.59
C VAL A 36 14.16 -5.54 -10.96
N GLY A 37 14.57 -4.54 -11.73
CA GLY A 37 13.70 -3.45 -12.20
C GLY A 37 12.50 -3.95 -13.02
N SER A 38 12.71 -4.94 -13.89
CA SER A 38 11.65 -5.52 -14.73
C SER A 38 10.60 -6.30 -13.92
N THR A 39 10.92 -6.72 -12.69
CA THR A 39 10.01 -7.44 -11.80
C THR A 39 9.21 -6.56 -10.84
N SER A 40 9.61 -5.30 -10.69
CA SER A 40 9.08 -4.38 -9.66
C SER A 40 7.57 -4.22 -9.69
N ILE A 41 6.97 -4.29 -10.87
CA ILE A 41 5.52 -4.20 -11.02
C ILE A 41 4.80 -5.38 -10.41
N PHE A 42 5.30 -6.60 -10.60
CA PHE A 42 4.69 -7.79 -10.02
C PHE A 42 4.83 -7.80 -8.51
N VAL A 43 6.01 -7.39 -8.01
CA VAL A 43 6.25 -7.21 -6.59
C VAL A 43 5.24 -6.22 -6.00
N THR A 44 5.05 -5.05 -6.63
CA THR A 44 4.11 -4.02 -6.19
C THR A 44 2.66 -4.52 -6.25
N LEU A 45 2.28 -5.21 -7.33
CA LEU A 45 0.93 -5.74 -7.52
C LEU A 45 0.56 -6.73 -6.41
N PHE A 46 1.40 -7.73 -6.19
CA PHE A 46 1.09 -8.80 -5.22
C PHE A 46 1.25 -8.33 -3.77
N THR A 47 2.23 -7.50 -3.48
CA THR A 47 2.38 -6.85 -2.15
C THR A 47 1.18 -5.95 -1.87
N GLY A 48 0.78 -5.13 -2.83
CA GLY A 48 -0.40 -4.27 -2.74
C GLY A 48 -1.69 -5.06 -2.51
N PHE A 49 -1.84 -6.21 -3.15
CA PHE A 49 -2.96 -7.12 -2.91
C PHE A 49 -3.00 -7.60 -1.45
N LEU A 50 -1.87 -8.06 -0.89
CA LEU A 50 -1.80 -8.51 0.50
C LEU A 50 -2.08 -7.37 1.50
N ILE A 51 -1.57 -6.17 1.25
CA ILE A 51 -1.87 -4.98 2.05
C ILE A 51 -3.37 -4.67 2.02
N GLY A 52 -3.98 -4.71 0.84
CA GLY A 52 -5.41 -4.49 0.68
C GLY A 52 -6.25 -5.54 1.41
N LEU A 53 -5.88 -6.82 1.32
CA LEU A 53 -6.53 -7.91 2.03
C LEU A 53 -6.45 -7.70 3.56
N SER A 54 -5.30 -7.30 4.08
CA SER A 54 -5.09 -7.06 5.50
C SER A 54 -5.87 -5.85 6.04
N ASN A 55 -6.22 -4.87 5.19
CA ASN A 55 -7.11 -3.78 5.57
C ASN A 55 -8.51 -4.28 5.97
N GLY A 56 -9.00 -5.35 5.36
CA GLY A 56 -10.25 -6.01 5.77
C GLY A 56 -10.18 -6.58 7.19
N ILE A 57 -9.04 -7.19 7.53
CA ILE A 57 -8.75 -7.70 8.88
C ILE A 57 -8.73 -6.55 9.88
N ASN A 58 -8.00 -5.49 9.55
CA ASN A 58 -7.91 -4.30 10.41
C ASN A 58 -9.29 -3.71 10.75
N VAL A 59 -10.14 -3.51 9.74
CA VAL A 59 -11.48 -2.94 9.93
C VAL A 59 -12.35 -3.84 10.81
N LEU A 60 -12.29 -5.16 10.61
CA LEU A 60 -13.13 -6.11 11.36
C LEU A 60 -12.68 -6.23 12.82
N VAL A 61 -11.37 -6.39 13.05
CA VAL A 61 -10.81 -6.41 14.42
C VAL A 61 -11.08 -5.08 15.13
N ALA A 62 -10.86 -3.94 14.47
CA ALA A 62 -11.11 -2.62 15.05
C ALA A 62 -12.59 -2.47 15.47
N ARG A 63 -13.53 -2.97 14.66
CA ARG A 63 -14.96 -2.93 14.95
C ARG A 63 -15.32 -3.72 16.19
N PHE A 64 -14.92 -5.00 16.24
CA PHE A 64 -15.26 -5.87 17.38
C PHE A 64 -14.53 -5.46 18.66
N TYR A 65 -13.28 -5.00 18.54
CA TYR A 65 -12.54 -4.46 19.67
C TYR A 65 -13.21 -3.19 20.23
N GLY A 66 -13.67 -2.30 19.35
CA GLY A 66 -14.44 -1.12 19.74
C GLY A 66 -15.77 -1.45 20.39
N ALA A 67 -16.45 -2.50 19.94
CA ALA A 67 -17.69 -3.02 20.52
C ALA A 67 -17.49 -3.80 21.83
N ARG A 68 -16.23 -4.09 22.21
CA ARG A 68 -15.86 -4.95 23.35
C ARG A 68 -16.38 -6.39 23.23
N HIS A 69 -16.55 -6.89 22.01
CA HIS A 69 -16.91 -8.28 21.73
C HIS A 69 -15.64 -9.14 21.66
N ALA A 70 -15.16 -9.59 22.83
CA ALA A 70 -13.89 -10.33 22.94
C ALA A 70 -13.88 -11.63 22.12
N ASP A 71 -14.98 -12.39 22.12
CA ASP A 71 -15.10 -13.64 21.37
C ASP A 71 -15.02 -13.44 19.85
N ASP A 72 -15.63 -12.34 19.35
CA ASP A 72 -15.58 -12.02 17.92
C ASP A 72 -14.20 -11.51 17.50
N VAL A 73 -13.47 -10.82 18.38
CA VAL A 73 -12.07 -10.45 18.14
C VAL A 73 -11.22 -11.71 18.06
N GLU A 74 -11.34 -12.62 19.03
CA GLU A 74 -10.61 -13.89 19.07
C GLU A 74 -10.86 -14.73 17.80
N LYS A 75 -12.12 -14.92 17.42
CA LYS A 75 -12.50 -15.62 16.17
C LYS A 75 -11.90 -14.94 14.92
N THR A 76 -11.92 -13.60 14.90
CA THR A 76 -11.36 -12.83 13.76
C THR A 76 -9.85 -13.00 13.67
N VAL A 77 -9.14 -12.95 14.79
CA VAL A 77 -7.67 -13.15 14.82
C VAL A 77 -7.29 -14.53 14.29
N HIS A 78 -7.95 -15.59 14.75
CA HIS A 78 -7.64 -16.96 14.34
C HIS A 78 -8.04 -17.26 12.89
N SER A 79 -9.23 -16.84 12.44
CA SER A 79 -9.65 -16.99 11.04
C SER A 79 -8.79 -16.18 10.09
N ALA A 80 -8.39 -14.96 10.47
CA ALA A 80 -7.55 -14.09 9.67
C ALA A 80 -6.13 -14.65 9.46
N LEU A 81 -5.59 -15.38 10.45
CA LEU A 81 -4.31 -16.07 10.30
C LEU A 81 -4.36 -17.06 9.15
N LEU A 82 -5.40 -17.91 9.11
CA LEU A 82 -5.56 -18.92 8.07
C LEU A 82 -5.82 -18.30 6.70
N VAL A 83 -6.66 -17.27 6.62
CA VAL A 83 -6.93 -16.53 5.38
C VAL A 83 -5.65 -15.90 4.83
N SER A 84 -4.85 -15.26 5.68
CA SER A 84 -3.61 -14.62 5.28
C SER A 84 -2.56 -15.63 4.83
N LEU A 85 -2.42 -16.75 5.55
CA LEU A 85 -1.52 -17.83 5.17
C LEU A 85 -1.94 -18.44 3.84
N ALA A 86 -3.22 -18.74 3.65
CA ALA A 86 -3.76 -19.28 2.39
C ALA A 86 -3.51 -18.32 1.22
N ALA A 87 -3.75 -17.01 1.42
CA ALA A 87 -3.45 -16.00 0.39
C ALA A 87 -1.95 -15.93 0.08
N GLY A 88 -1.08 -15.95 1.10
CA GLY A 88 0.36 -15.96 0.91
C GLY A 88 0.87 -17.19 0.18
N VAL A 89 0.34 -18.38 0.50
CA VAL A 89 0.66 -19.65 -0.19
C VAL A 89 0.13 -19.65 -1.63
N LEU A 90 -1.07 -19.12 -1.86
CA LEU A 90 -1.60 -18.97 -3.22
C LEU A 90 -0.70 -18.09 -4.07
N LEU A 91 -0.26 -16.94 -3.54
CA LEU A 91 0.67 -16.05 -4.25
C LEU A 91 2.04 -16.68 -4.44
N LEU A 92 2.54 -17.45 -3.49
CA LEU A 92 3.76 -18.25 -3.65
C LEU A 92 3.65 -19.19 -4.85
N LEU A 93 2.55 -19.94 -4.95
CA LEU A 93 2.32 -20.87 -6.07
C LEU A 93 2.20 -20.13 -7.40
N ILE A 94 1.45 -19.03 -7.44
CA ILE A 94 1.34 -18.18 -8.63
C ILE A 94 2.72 -17.65 -9.04
N GLY A 95 3.55 -17.22 -8.10
CA GLY A 95 4.88 -16.71 -8.36
C GLY A 95 5.84 -17.79 -8.84
N LEU A 96 5.88 -18.95 -8.20
CA LEU A 96 6.77 -20.04 -8.57
C LEU A 96 6.45 -20.59 -9.96
N LEU A 97 5.18 -20.81 -10.26
CA LEU A 97 4.73 -21.42 -11.51
C LEU A 97 4.52 -20.39 -12.62
N GLY A 98 4.00 -19.20 -12.27
CA GLY A 98 3.60 -18.18 -13.22
C GLY A 98 4.70 -17.17 -13.59
N SER A 99 5.82 -17.10 -12.88
CA SER A 99 6.88 -16.10 -13.17
C SER A 99 7.31 -16.07 -14.64
N PRO A 100 7.53 -17.20 -15.33
CA PRO A 100 7.87 -17.17 -16.74
C PRO A 100 6.80 -16.53 -17.62
N ALA A 101 5.53 -16.92 -17.40
CA ALA A 101 4.40 -16.38 -18.17
C ALA A 101 4.17 -14.88 -17.90
N LEU A 102 4.31 -14.45 -16.64
CA LEU A 102 4.18 -13.05 -16.25
C LEU A 102 5.24 -12.17 -16.94
N LEU A 103 6.49 -12.60 -16.97
CA LEU A 103 7.58 -11.87 -17.60
C LEU A 103 7.49 -11.88 -19.13
N HIS A 104 6.98 -12.95 -19.71
CA HIS A 104 6.66 -12.99 -21.15
C HIS A 104 5.56 -11.97 -21.51
N LEU A 105 4.53 -11.84 -20.68
CA LEU A 105 3.45 -10.86 -20.88
C LEU A 105 3.97 -9.42 -20.91
N LEU A 106 5.03 -9.12 -20.15
CA LEU A 106 5.68 -7.80 -20.15
C LEU A 106 6.73 -7.61 -21.26
N ASN A 107 6.92 -8.59 -22.13
CA ASN A 107 7.97 -8.57 -23.15
C ASN A 107 9.36 -8.24 -22.56
N THR A 108 9.69 -8.86 -21.43
CA THR A 108 10.99 -8.67 -20.78
C THR A 108 12.10 -9.09 -21.73
N LYS A 109 13.14 -8.26 -21.85
CA LYS A 109 14.27 -8.50 -22.75
C LYS A 109 14.96 -9.82 -22.43
N GLU A 110 15.42 -10.53 -23.47
CA GLU A 110 16.02 -11.86 -23.35
C GLU A 110 17.24 -11.91 -22.44
N ASP A 111 18.07 -10.86 -22.44
CA ASP A 111 19.23 -10.72 -21.56
C ASP A 111 18.91 -10.57 -20.08
N LEU A 112 17.74 -10.01 -19.75
CA LEU A 112 17.27 -9.81 -18.37
C LEU A 112 16.37 -10.94 -17.87
N TYR A 113 15.78 -11.70 -18.78
CA TYR A 113 14.72 -12.68 -18.49
C TYR A 113 15.14 -13.77 -17.48
N PRO A 114 16.31 -14.45 -17.63
CA PRO A 114 16.70 -15.48 -16.66
C PRO A 114 16.87 -14.95 -15.24
N GLY A 115 17.50 -13.78 -15.10
CA GLY A 115 17.68 -13.11 -13.81
C GLY A 115 16.34 -12.68 -13.20
N ALA A 116 15.43 -12.15 -14.01
CA ALA A 116 14.10 -11.73 -13.58
C ALA A 116 13.24 -12.92 -13.11
N VAL A 117 13.26 -14.04 -13.81
CA VAL A 117 12.57 -15.28 -13.39
C VAL A 117 13.12 -15.77 -12.07
N LEU A 118 14.44 -15.83 -11.94
CA LEU A 118 15.10 -16.28 -10.70
C LEU A 118 14.74 -15.37 -9.53
N TYR A 119 14.82 -14.03 -9.71
CA TYR A 119 14.44 -13.05 -8.70
C TYR A 119 13.01 -13.25 -8.23
N LEU A 120 12.05 -13.32 -9.16
CA LEU A 120 10.64 -13.50 -8.80
C LEU A 120 10.42 -14.78 -8.04
N ARG A 121 10.92 -15.91 -8.52
CA ARG A 121 10.75 -17.20 -7.84
C ARG A 121 11.26 -17.16 -6.41
N VAL A 122 12.46 -16.63 -6.19
CA VAL A 122 13.05 -16.53 -4.85
C VAL A 122 12.29 -15.52 -3.99
N TYR A 123 11.92 -14.36 -4.55
CA TYR A 123 11.14 -13.37 -3.82
C TYR A 123 9.78 -13.90 -3.36
N PHE A 124 9.10 -14.67 -4.22
CA PHE A 124 7.78 -15.24 -3.88
C PHE A 124 7.84 -16.30 -2.77
N LEU A 125 9.00 -16.90 -2.47
CA LEU A 125 9.18 -17.73 -1.26
C LEU A 125 8.87 -16.95 0.03
N GLY A 126 9.07 -15.65 0.03
CA GLY A 126 8.74 -14.76 1.14
C GLY A 126 7.26 -14.36 1.24
N MET A 127 6.40 -14.65 0.23
CA MET A 127 5.01 -14.18 0.23
C MET A 127 4.15 -14.68 1.39
N PRO A 128 4.24 -15.95 1.84
CA PRO A 128 3.52 -16.38 3.03
C PRO A 128 3.95 -15.59 4.28
N ALA A 129 5.24 -15.33 4.43
CA ALA A 129 5.77 -14.54 5.53
C ALA A 129 5.30 -13.08 5.46
N LEU A 130 5.31 -12.46 4.27
CA LEU A 130 4.79 -11.11 4.06
C LEU A 130 3.29 -11.02 4.39
N ALA A 131 2.50 -12.03 4.01
CA ALA A 131 1.09 -12.10 4.35
C ALA A 131 0.87 -12.16 5.87
N LEU A 132 1.66 -12.96 6.58
CA LEU A 132 1.61 -13.08 8.05
C LEU A 132 2.09 -11.81 8.75
N TYR A 133 3.10 -11.12 8.21
CA TYR A 133 3.48 -9.81 8.73
C TYR A 133 2.35 -8.78 8.58
N ASN A 134 1.74 -8.69 7.39
CA ASN A 134 0.62 -7.78 7.15
C ASN A 134 -0.61 -8.11 8.01
N TYR A 135 -0.89 -9.40 8.23
CA TYR A 135 -1.91 -9.87 9.17
C TYR A 135 -1.68 -9.32 10.59
N GLY A 136 -0.51 -9.53 11.15
CA GLY A 136 -0.22 -9.05 12.50
C GLY A 136 -0.15 -7.53 12.60
N ASN A 137 0.40 -6.85 11.59
CA ASN A 137 0.38 -5.39 11.49
C ASN A 137 -1.06 -4.84 11.47
N ALA A 138 -1.98 -5.52 10.77
CA ALA A 138 -3.39 -5.14 10.72
C ALA A 138 -4.06 -5.23 12.10
N ILE A 139 -3.79 -6.29 12.88
CA ILE A 139 -4.32 -6.47 14.24
C ILE A 139 -3.78 -5.39 15.17
N PHE A 140 -2.45 -5.21 15.23
CA PHE A 140 -1.86 -4.18 16.10
C PHE A 140 -2.33 -2.77 15.73
N SER A 141 -2.48 -2.47 14.45
CA SER A 141 -3.02 -1.19 13.99
C SER A 141 -4.49 -1.02 14.36
N ALA A 142 -5.27 -2.10 14.32
CA ALA A 142 -6.69 -2.09 14.68
C ALA A 142 -6.93 -1.71 16.14
N ILE A 143 -6.05 -2.10 17.05
CA ILE A 143 -6.11 -1.77 18.48
C ILE A 143 -5.37 -0.48 18.85
N GLY A 144 -4.64 0.12 17.86
CA GLY A 144 -3.88 1.35 18.06
C GLY A 144 -2.43 1.16 18.53
N GLU A 145 -1.93 -0.09 18.61
CA GLU A 145 -0.55 -0.40 19.03
C GLU A 145 0.41 -0.50 17.83
N THR A 146 0.74 0.64 17.22
CA THR A 146 1.56 0.68 16.00
C THR A 146 3.07 0.67 16.25
N LYS A 147 3.53 0.82 17.48
CA LYS A 147 4.96 0.83 17.82
C LYS A 147 5.62 -0.53 17.59
N LYS A 148 4.97 -1.62 17.99
CA LYS A 148 5.54 -2.97 17.84
C LYS A 148 5.80 -3.35 16.39
N PRO A 149 4.81 -3.26 15.45
CA PRO A 149 5.07 -3.52 14.03
C PRO A 149 6.18 -2.66 13.44
N LEU A 150 6.27 -1.38 13.85
CA LEU A 150 7.36 -0.51 13.40
C LEU A 150 8.74 -1.03 13.83
N TYR A 151 8.90 -1.43 15.09
CA TYR A 151 10.17 -1.99 15.56
C TYR A 151 10.55 -3.27 14.80
N TYR A 152 9.57 -4.13 14.52
CA TYR A 152 9.83 -5.36 13.77
C TYR A 152 10.20 -5.08 12.31
N LEU A 153 9.56 -4.06 11.71
CA LEU A 153 9.94 -3.60 10.38
C LEU A 153 11.36 -3.01 10.35
N CYS A 154 11.74 -2.23 11.37
CA CYS A 154 13.10 -1.70 11.49
C CYS A 154 14.14 -2.83 11.59
N ILE A 155 13.88 -3.83 12.44
CA ILE A 155 14.80 -4.99 12.61
C ILE A 155 14.94 -5.74 11.29
N ALA A 156 13.80 -6.04 10.63
CA ALA A 156 13.79 -6.74 9.36
C ALA A 156 14.49 -5.94 8.25
N GLY A 157 14.32 -4.62 8.21
CA GLY A 157 14.96 -3.77 7.22
C GLY A 157 16.45 -3.64 7.40
N VAL A 158 16.94 -3.49 8.64
CA VAL A 158 18.39 -3.51 8.91
C VAL A 158 18.97 -4.87 8.54
N LEU A 159 18.30 -5.96 8.90
CA LEU A 159 18.70 -7.30 8.52
C LEU A 159 18.73 -7.48 7.01
N ASN A 160 17.74 -6.96 6.28
CA ASN A 160 17.68 -7.01 4.83
C ASN A 160 18.91 -6.35 4.20
N ILE A 161 19.30 -5.15 4.66
CA ILE A 161 20.49 -4.45 4.16
C ILE A 161 21.76 -5.28 4.42
N LEU A 162 21.91 -5.82 5.62
CA LEU A 162 23.09 -6.65 5.97
C LEU A 162 23.13 -7.93 5.14
N LEU A 163 21.99 -8.59 4.93
CA LEU A 163 21.91 -9.80 4.12
C LEU A 163 22.13 -9.50 2.63
N ASN A 164 21.66 -8.37 2.12
CA ASN A 164 21.95 -7.93 0.74
C ASN A 164 23.46 -7.78 0.53
N LEU A 165 24.14 -7.07 1.43
CA LEU A 165 25.60 -6.92 1.35
C LEU A 165 26.31 -8.27 1.45
N PHE A 166 25.88 -9.13 2.36
CA PHE A 166 26.44 -10.46 2.54
C PHE A 166 26.26 -11.35 1.31
N PHE A 167 25.05 -11.48 0.80
CA PHE A 167 24.76 -12.38 -0.32
C PHE A 167 25.31 -11.85 -1.65
N VAL A 168 25.29 -10.55 -1.88
CA VAL A 168 25.78 -9.97 -3.13
C VAL A 168 27.29 -9.84 -3.16
N ILE A 169 27.93 -9.37 -2.06
CA ILE A 169 29.37 -9.09 -2.04
C ILE A 169 30.18 -10.33 -1.66
N ILE A 170 29.76 -11.08 -0.64
CA ILE A 170 30.54 -12.21 -0.11
C ILE A 170 30.18 -13.51 -0.81
N CYS A 171 28.87 -13.77 -1.00
CA CYS A 171 28.42 -15.01 -1.63
C CYS A 171 28.32 -14.93 -3.16
N HIS A 172 28.41 -13.75 -3.76
CA HIS A 172 28.30 -13.52 -5.20
C HIS A 172 27.01 -14.10 -5.83
N LEU A 173 25.89 -14.00 -5.10
CA LEU A 173 24.60 -14.53 -5.54
C LEU A 173 23.80 -13.56 -6.41
N ASP A 174 24.34 -12.39 -6.73
CA ASP A 174 23.74 -11.36 -7.59
C ASP A 174 22.24 -11.14 -7.31
N VAL A 175 21.40 -11.34 -8.33
CA VAL A 175 19.95 -11.15 -8.27
C VAL A 175 19.27 -12.07 -7.25
N ALA A 176 19.72 -13.34 -7.16
CA ALA A 176 19.14 -14.31 -6.22
C ALA A 176 19.44 -13.93 -4.77
N GLY A 177 20.63 -13.33 -4.51
CA GLY A 177 21.02 -12.88 -3.19
C GLY A 177 20.10 -11.81 -2.63
N VAL A 178 19.70 -10.84 -3.45
CA VAL A 178 18.79 -9.77 -3.04
C VAL A 178 17.39 -10.29 -2.77
N ALA A 179 16.87 -11.16 -3.63
CA ALA A 179 15.58 -11.80 -3.42
C ALA A 179 15.55 -12.66 -2.14
N LEU A 180 16.63 -13.39 -1.89
CA LEU A 180 16.79 -14.22 -0.68
C LEU A 180 16.87 -13.37 0.59
N ALA A 181 17.62 -12.26 0.55
CA ALA A 181 17.69 -11.31 1.66
C ALA A 181 16.29 -10.75 2.01
N SER A 182 15.51 -10.39 0.99
CA SER A 182 14.14 -9.92 1.18
C SER A 182 13.23 -11.01 1.76
N ALA A 183 13.29 -12.23 1.24
CA ALA A 183 12.50 -13.35 1.75
C ALA A 183 12.83 -13.69 3.21
N ILE A 184 14.11 -13.74 3.58
CA ILE A 184 14.54 -14.00 4.96
C ILE A 184 14.07 -12.88 5.89
N SER A 185 14.22 -11.62 5.49
CA SER A 185 13.81 -10.47 6.29
C SER A 185 12.30 -10.46 6.52
N GLN A 186 11.52 -10.85 5.50
CA GLN A 186 10.06 -11.03 5.64
C GLN A 186 9.73 -12.16 6.63
N CYS A 187 10.46 -13.28 6.60
CA CYS A 187 10.30 -14.36 7.57
C CYS A 187 10.58 -13.89 9.01
N VAL A 188 11.64 -13.11 9.20
CA VAL A 188 11.99 -12.58 10.53
C VAL A 188 10.92 -11.61 11.02
N SER A 189 10.43 -10.69 10.19
CA SER A 189 9.36 -9.77 10.57
C SER A 189 8.06 -10.49 10.92
N ALA A 190 7.68 -11.51 10.13
CA ALA A 190 6.53 -12.35 10.41
C ALA A 190 6.66 -13.12 11.73
N PHE A 191 7.82 -13.72 11.97
CA PHE A 191 8.11 -14.41 13.22
C PHE A 191 7.98 -13.49 14.44
N LEU A 192 8.56 -12.29 14.36
CA LEU A 192 8.52 -11.31 15.47
C LEU A 192 7.08 -10.85 15.75
N VAL A 193 6.30 -10.59 14.71
CA VAL A 193 4.88 -10.19 14.84
C VAL A 193 4.04 -11.32 15.43
N LEU A 194 4.19 -12.56 14.93
CA LEU A 194 3.44 -13.71 15.46
C LEU A 194 3.82 -13.99 16.91
N ARG A 195 5.14 -14.00 17.23
CA ARG A 195 5.59 -14.12 18.60
C ARG A 195 5.02 -13.05 19.52
N ALA A 196 4.93 -11.81 19.03
CA ALA A 196 4.33 -10.74 19.84
C ALA A 196 2.85 -10.99 20.10
N LEU A 197 2.09 -11.49 19.12
CA LEU A 197 0.67 -11.81 19.28
C LEU A 197 0.44 -12.99 20.25
N THR A 198 1.35 -13.98 20.29
CA THR A 198 1.23 -15.11 21.24
C THR A 198 1.54 -14.73 22.69
N HIS A 199 2.24 -13.62 22.93
CA HIS A 199 2.61 -13.15 24.28
C HIS A 199 1.67 -12.05 24.80
N VAL A 200 0.62 -11.73 24.07
CA VAL A 200 -0.41 -10.78 24.52
C VAL A 200 -1.34 -11.48 25.52
N GLN A 201 -1.76 -10.73 26.54
CA GLN A 201 -2.78 -11.17 27.52
C GLN A 201 -4.08 -10.39 27.33
N ASP A 202 -4.64 -10.39 26.11
CA ASP A 202 -5.86 -9.67 25.76
C ASP A 202 -6.65 -10.49 24.72
N CYS A 203 -7.87 -10.10 24.41
CA CYS A 203 -8.78 -10.80 23.49
C CYS A 203 -8.24 -10.96 22.05
N TYR A 204 -7.21 -10.18 21.66
CA TYR A 204 -6.54 -10.31 20.36
C TYR A 204 -5.29 -11.20 20.41
N ALA A 205 -5.06 -11.94 21.50
CA ALA A 205 -3.98 -12.90 21.61
C ALA A 205 -4.11 -14.02 20.56
N LEU A 206 -2.99 -14.43 20.00
CA LEU A 206 -2.95 -15.59 19.10
C LEU A 206 -2.63 -16.84 19.90
N ASP A 207 -3.59 -17.77 19.96
CA ASP A 207 -3.42 -19.10 20.52
C ASP A 207 -3.47 -20.15 19.40
N PHE A 208 -2.36 -20.80 19.11
CA PHE A 208 -2.29 -21.81 18.06
C PHE A 208 -3.18 -23.03 18.32
N HIS A 209 -3.57 -23.31 19.59
CA HIS A 209 -4.48 -24.40 19.92
C HIS A 209 -5.94 -24.07 19.58
N LYS A 210 -6.27 -22.79 19.46
CA LYS A 210 -7.61 -22.28 19.13
C LYS A 210 -7.76 -21.88 17.66
N VAL A 211 -6.75 -22.09 16.83
CA VAL A 211 -6.81 -21.72 15.42
C VAL A 211 -7.87 -22.54 14.71
N ALA A 212 -8.95 -21.89 14.34
CA ALA A 212 -10.07 -22.47 13.61
C ALA A 212 -10.58 -21.46 12.58
N LEU A 213 -11.11 -21.98 11.49
CA LEU A 213 -11.69 -21.16 10.42
C LEU A 213 -13.19 -21.04 10.69
N ASP A 214 -13.61 -19.85 11.14
CA ASP A 214 -15.04 -19.52 11.25
C ASP A 214 -15.56 -19.04 9.89
N PRO A 215 -16.52 -19.76 9.25
CA PRO A 215 -16.98 -19.42 7.90
C PRO A 215 -17.58 -18.02 7.81
N ALA A 216 -18.34 -17.59 8.80
CA ALA A 216 -19.01 -16.29 8.81
C ALA A 216 -17.98 -15.16 8.92
N THR A 217 -17.01 -15.28 9.80
CA THR A 217 -15.91 -14.32 9.97
C THR A 217 -15.01 -14.30 8.74
N THR A 218 -14.68 -15.46 8.17
CA THR A 218 -13.91 -15.58 6.94
C THR A 218 -14.58 -14.86 5.78
N GLN A 219 -15.89 -15.07 5.59
CA GLN A 219 -16.64 -14.37 4.56
C GLN A 219 -16.58 -12.85 4.74
N ARG A 220 -16.69 -12.35 5.99
CA ARG A 220 -16.58 -10.90 6.29
C ARG A 220 -15.19 -10.35 6.00
N ILE A 221 -14.12 -11.09 6.38
CA ILE A 221 -12.73 -10.70 6.07
C ILE A 221 -12.54 -10.59 4.56
N LEU A 222 -12.98 -11.60 3.80
CA LEU A 222 -12.85 -11.61 2.34
C LEU A 222 -13.70 -10.53 1.68
N ALA A 223 -14.93 -10.31 2.13
CA ALA A 223 -15.81 -9.27 1.61
C ALA A 223 -15.26 -7.85 1.81
N LEU A 224 -14.50 -7.62 2.89
CA LEU A 224 -13.84 -6.33 3.16
C LEU A 224 -12.46 -6.24 2.49
N GLY A 225 -11.69 -7.31 2.51
CA GLY A 225 -10.28 -7.31 2.09
C GLY A 225 -10.07 -7.52 0.59
N LEU A 226 -10.81 -8.44 -0.04
CA LEU A 226 -10.62 -8.73 -1.47
C LEU A 226 -10.85 -7.51 -2.37
N PRO A 227 -11.94 -6.72 -2.22
CA PRO A 227 -12.10 -5.53 -3.05
C PRO A 227 -10.94 -4.54 -2.89
N ALA A 228 -10.45 -4.35 -1.65
CA ALA A 228 -9.31 -3.47 -1.39
C ALA A 228 -8.00 -4.01 -1.98
N GLY A 229 -7.78 -5.32 -1.93
CA GLY A 229 -6.65 -5.98 -2.57
C GLY A 229 -6.67 -5.85 -4.09
N PHE A 230 -7.80 -6.12 -4.72
CA PHE A 230 -7.98 -5.93 -6.16
C PHE A 230 -7.81 -4.47 -6.58
N GLN A 231 -8.30 -3.52 -5.80
CA GLN A 231 -8.10 -2.10 -6.07
C GLN A 231 -6.61 -1.75 -6.17
N ASN A 232 -5.80 -2.18 -5.20
CA ASN A 232 -4.36 -1.92 -5.22
C ASN A 232 -3.68 -2.58 -6.43
N ALA A 233 -4.07 -3.80 -6.79
CA ALA A 233 -3.58 -4.49 -7.97
C ALA A 233 -3.93 -3.74 -9.27
N VAL A 234 -5.18 -3.27 -9.41
CA VAL A 234 -5.63 -2.50 -10.58
C VAL A 234 -4.91 -1.15 -10.67
N PHE A 235 -4.63 -0.50 -9.54
CA PHE A 235 -3.81 0.72 -9.52
C PHE A 235 -2.39 0.46 -10.07
N ALA A 236 -1.76 -0.64 -9.67
CA ALA A 236 -0.44 -1.00 -10.17
C ALA A 236 -0.45 -1.18 -11.70
N ILE A 237 -1.48 -1.84 -12.23
CA ILE A 237 -1.67 -2.00 -13.69
C ILE A 237 -1.92 -0.64 -14.37
N ALA A 238 -2.79 0.20 -13.82
CA ALA A 238 -3.09 1.52 -14.39
C ALA A 238 -1.83 2.41 -14.48
N ASN A 239 -0.94 2.32 -13.50
CA ASN A 239 0.33 3.05 -13.51
C ASN A 239 1.28 2.61 -14.63
N LEU A 240 1.17 1.38 -15.16
CA LEU A 240 1.93 0.96 -16.35
C LEU A 240 1.56 1.77 -17.59
N PHE A 241 0.27 2.00 -17.80
CA PHE A 241 -0.17 2.79 -18.96
C PHE A 241 0.33 4.23 -18.87
N ILE A 242 0.39 4.78 -17.65
CA ILE A 242 0.97 6.11 -17.43
C ILE A 242 2.48 6.08 -17.71
N GLN A 243 3.18 5.07 -17.22
CA GLN A 243 4.61 4.91 -17.48
C GLN A 243 4.91 4.73 -18.98
N ALA A 244 4.06 4.00 -19.72
CA ALA A 244 4.16 3.91 -21.16
C ALA A 244 4.03 5.30 -21.84
N GLY A 245 3.11 6.15 -21.35
CA GLY A 245 2.99 7.54 -21.76
C GLY A 245 4.24 8.37 -21.46
N VAL A 246 4.87 8.19 -20.28
CA VAL A 246 6.14 8.85 -19.94
C VAL A 246 7.27 8.39 -20.86
N ASN A 247 7.33 7.10 -21.15
CA ASN A 247 8.37 6.51 -22.00
C ASN A 247 8.26 6.93 -23.50
N SER A 248 7.14 7.55 -23.90
CA SER A 248 6.99 8.12 -25.26
C SER A 248 7.74 9.44 -25.44
N PHE A 249 8.21 10.06 -24.35
CA PHE A 249 9.07 11.23 -24.40
C PHE A 249 10.56 10.85 -24.51
N ASP A 250 11.41 11.86 -24.62
CA ASP A 250 12.86 11.69 -24.66
C ASP A 250 13.43 11.13 -23.35
N SER A 251 14.65 10.63 -23.39
CA SER A 251 15.31 10.03 -22.22
C SER A 251 15.52 11.03 -21.07
N LEU A 252 15.66 12.31 -21.38
CA LEU A 252 15.80 13.38 -20.41
C LEU A 252 14.53 13.50 -19.55
N MET A 253 13.37 13.47 -20.20
CA MET A 253 12.08 13.54 -19.54
C MET A 253 11.80 12.31 -18.70
N VAL A 254 12.14 11.12 -19.20
CA VAL A 254 12.02 9.86 -18.45
C VAL A 254 12.84 9.89 -17.16
N LYS A 255 14.10 10.36 -17.24
CA LYS A 255 14.97 10.53 -16.06
C LYS A 255 14.40 11.53 -15.06
N GLY A 256 13.94 12.71 -15.53
CA GLY A 256 13.33 13.73 -14.70
C GLY A 256 12.05 13.25 -14.03
N ASN A 257 11.20 12.51 -14.75
CA ASN A 257 10.01 11.89 -14.20
C ASN A 257 10.35 10.88 -13.09
N SER A 258 11.36 10.05 -13.28
CA SER A 258 11.78 9.05 -12.28
C SER A 258 12.29 9.71 -11.00
N ALA A 259 13.05 10.80 -11.10
CA ALA A 259 13.49 11.56 -9.94
C ALA A 259 12.30 12.18 -9.19
N ALA A 260 11.35 12.79 -9.90
CA ALA A 260 10.16 13.40 -9.32
C ALA A 260 9.21 12.35 -8.72
N ALA A 261 9.10 11.15 -9.30
CA ALA A 261 8.26 10.07 -8.77
C ALA A 261 8.70 9.60 -7.38
N ASN A 262 9.99 9.66 -7.05
CA ASN A 262 10.46 9.34 -5.70
C ASN A 262 9.93 10.35 -4.66
N ALA A 263 9.85 11.64 -5.03
CA ALA A 263 9.26 12.66 -4.17
C ALA A 263 7.76 12.43 -3.97
N ASP A 264 7.05 12.07 -5.05
CA ASP A 264 5.62 11.75 -5.01
C ASP A 264 5.34 10.61 -4.04
N ASN A 265 6.12 9.51 -4.10
CA ASN A 265 5.97 8.35 -3.21
C ASN A 265 6.15 8.76 -1.73
N MET A 266 7.14 9.60 -1.41
CA MET A 266 7.35 10.07 -0.04
C MET A 266 6.16 10.86 0.50
N ILE A 267 5.57 11.74 -0.32
CA ILE A 267 4.41 12.54 0.08
C ILE A 267 3.19 11.63 0.25
N TYR A 268 2.97 10.73 -0.71
CA TYR A 268 1.84 9.81 -0.68
C TYR A 268 1.89 8.87 0.52
N ASP A 269 3.06 8.31 0.84
CA ASP A 269 3.26 7.45 2.01
C ASP A 269 3.01 8.20 3.34
N ALA A 270 3.43 9.48 3.41
CA ALA A 270 3.13 10.31 4.56
C ALA A 270 1.62 10.55 4.75
N MET A 271 0.89 10.76 3.65
CA MET A 271 -0.56 10.93 3.67
C MET A 271 -1.28 9.61 3.97
N ALA A 272 -0.76 8.48 3.49
CA ALA A 272 -1.31 7.14 3.68
C ALA A 272 -1.47 6.79 5.18
N ALA A 273 -0.53 7.21 6.02
CA ALA A 273 -0.61 7.03 7.45
C ALA A 273 -1.92 7.59 8.07
N PHE A 274 -2.42 8.69 7.55
CA PHE A 274 -3.63 9.35 8.08
C PHE A 274 -4.91 8.68 7.57
N TYR A 275 -5.00 8.30 6.31
CA TYR A 275 -6.19 7.63 5.82
C TYR A 275 -6.29 6.18 6.33
N MET A 276 -5.19 5.47 6.53
CA MET A 276 -5.19 4.16 7.18
C MET A 276 -5.68 4.27 8.64
N ALA A 277 -5.19 5.28 9.37
CA ALA A 277 -5.67 5.58 10.72
C ALA A 277 -7.18 5.92 10.73
N CYS A 278 -7.67 6.63 9.70
CA CYS A 278 -9.09 6.96 9.56
C CYS A 278 -9.97 5.71 9.57
N ALA A 279 -9.64 4.70 8.76
CA ALA A 279 -10.39 3.45 8.71
C ALA A 279 -10.46 2.75 10.07
N SER A 280 -9.32 2.62 10.77
CA SER A 280 -9.24 1.99 12.09
C SER A 280 -10.06 2.75 13.14
N PHE A 281 -9.87 4.08 13.25
CA PHE A 281 -10.59 4.88 14.25
C PHE A 281 -12.08 4.95 13.99
N MET A 282 -12.50 5.06 12.73
CA MET A 282 -13.92 5.05 12.39
C MET A 282 -14.55 3.69 12.74
N SER A 283 -13.87 2.58 12.41
CA SER A 283 -14.37 1.24 12.70
C SER A 283 -14.48 0.98 14.19
N GLN A 284 -13.47 1.38 15.00
CA GLN A 284 -13.52 1.29 16.46
C GLN A 284 -14.67 2.10 17.06
N ASN A 285 -14.81 3.37 16.65
CA ASN A 285 -15.86 4.22 17.20
C ASN A 285 -17.25 3.80 16.72
N TYR A 286 -17.36 3.24 15.51
CA TYR A 286 -18.59 2.65 15.02
C TYR A 286 -18.98 1.41 15.85
N GLY A 287 -18.03 0.50 16.10
CA GLY A 287 -18.24 -0.64 17.00
C GLY A 287 -18.61 -0.23 18.41
N ALA A 288 -18.00 0.83 18.94
CA ALA A 288 -18.29 1.38 20.27
C ALA A 288 -19.62 2.15 20.37
N GLY A 289 -20.40 2.25 19.30
CA GLY A 289 -21.69 2.98 19.30
C GLY A 289 -21.55 4.49 19.48
N LYS A 290 -20.45 5.12 19.01
CA LYS A 290 -20.15 6.54 19.22
C LYS A 290 -20.18 7.34 17.90
N PRO A 291 -21.37 7.66 17.35
CA PRO A 291 -21.51 8.29 16.02
C PRO A 291 -20.79 9.63 15.90
N ASP A 292 -20.79 10.46 16.95
CA ASP A 292 -20.08 11.74 16.94
C ASP A 292 -18.57 11.57 16.77
N ARG A 293 -18.01 10.53 17.39
CA ARG A 293 -16.58 10.22 17.26
C ARG A 293 -16.25 9.64 15.88
N VAL A 294 -17.16 8.87 15.28
CA VAL A 294 -17.02 8.40 13.88
C VAL A 294 -16.88 9.60 12.95
N LYS A 295 -17.78 10.57 13.04
CA LYS A 295 -17.73 11.80 12.24
C LYS A 295 -16.45 12.61 12.49
N LYS A 296 -16.08 12.82 13.76
CA LYS A 296 -14.84 13.54 14.13
C LYS A 296 -13.60 12.85 13.60
N SER A 297 -13.53 11.50 13.63
CA SER A 297 -12.39 10.74 13.10
C SER A 297 -12.16 11.01 11.63
N TYR A 298 -13.22 11.05 10.81
CA TYR A 298 -13.14 11.39 9.39
C TYR A 298 -12.57 12.80 9.16
N PHE A 299 -13.16 13.82 9.76
CA PHE A 299 -12.72 15.21 9.54
C PHE A 299 -11.31 15.47 10.07
N ILE A 300 -10.93 14.87 11.20
CA ILE A 300 -9.58 14.98 11.73
C ILE A 300 -8.57 14.32 10.78
N ALA A 301 -8.83 13.11 10.31
CA ALA A 301 -7.95 12.42 9.39
C ALA A 301 -7.81 13.17 8.07
N LEU A 302 -8.94 13.66 7.53
CA LEU A 302 -8.97 14.49 6.31
C LEU A 302 -8.14 15.78 6.47
N ALA A 303 -8.35 16.52 7.57
CA ALA A 303 -7.62 17.75 7.83
C ALA A 303 -6.10 17.53 7.92
N TYR A 304 -5.68 16.42 8.55
CA TYR A 304 -4.26 16.10 8.64
C TYR A 304 -3.68 15.60 7.32
N SER A 305 -4.38 14.73 6.59
CA SER A 305 -3.93 14.27 5.28
C SER A 305 -3.82 15.43 4.30
N PHE A 306 -4.84 16.30 4.25
CA PHE A 306 -4.84 17.52 3.46
C PHE A 306 -3.69 18.44 3.86
N GLY A 307 -3.53 18.71 5.16
CA GLY A 307 -2.47 19.59 5.67
C GLY A 307 -1.06 19.07 5.35
N VAL A 308 -0.83 17.77 5.48
CA VAL A 308 0.44 17.13 5.10
C VAL A 308 0.65 17.21 3.59
N GLY A 309 -0.36 16.91 2.79
CA GLY A 309 -0.31 17.05 1.33
C GLY A 309 0.01 18.48 0.90
N LEU A 310 -0.60 19.46 1.56
CA LEU A 310 -0.35 20.90 1.29
C LEU A 310 1.07 21.31 1.68
N VAL A 311 1.53 20.94 2.88
CA VAL A 311 2.85 21.34 3.38
C VAL A 311 3.96 20.64 2.58
N LEU A 312 3.89 19.32 2.39
CA LEU A 312 4.92 18.58 1.68
C LEU A 312 4.88 18.86 0.19
N GLY A 313 3.69 18.89 -0.42
CA GLY A 313 3.53 19.24 -1.83
C GLY A 313 3.93 20.68 -2.14
N GLY A 314 3.54 21.64 -1.27
CA GLY A 314 3.98 23.04 -1.37
C GLY A 314 5.49 23.20 -1.15
N SER A 315 6.07 22.47 -0.20
CA SER A 315 7.52 22.43 -0.02
C SER A 315 8.23 21.87 -1.25
N LEU A 316 7.70 20.80 -1.85
CA LEU A 316 8.24 20.23 -3.08
C LEU A 316 8.11 21.22 -4.26
N PHE A 317 7.05 22.01 -4.32
CA PHE A 317 6.88 23.03 -5.34
C PHE A 317 7.92 24.15 -5.19
N ILE A 318 8.20 24.61 -3.95
CA ILE A 318 9.14 25.70 -3.66
C ILE A 318 10.59 25.22 -3.73
N PHE A 319 10.91 24.08 -3.11
CA PHE A 319 12.27 23.54 -2.97
C PHE A 319 12.53 22.35 -3.89
N GLY A 320 11.68 22.11 -4.91
CA GLY A 320 11.74 20.92 -5.76
C GLY A 320 13.07 20.78 -6.50
N ARG A 321 13.68 21.89 -6.93
CA ARG A 321 15.00 21.85 -7.58
C ARG A 321 16.08 21.30 -6.65
N GLN A 322 16.11 21.74 -5.40
CA GLN A 322 17.07 21.28 -4.39
C GLN A 322 16.82 19.80 -4.05
N PHE A 323 15.53 19.40 -3.97
CA PHE A 323 15.16 18.03 -3.72
C PHE A 323 15.55 17.10 -4.88
N LEU A 324 15.27 17.50 -6.12
CA LEU A 324 15.64 16.72 -7.30
C LEU A 324 17.17 16.64 -7.49
N ALA A 325 17.91 17.66 -7.04
CA ALA A 325 19.36 17.66 -7.03
C ALA A 325 19.98 16.58 -6.12
N LEU A 326 19.23 15.99 -5.21
CA LEU A 326 19.67 14.81 -4.44
C LEU A 326 19.76 13.55 -5.29
N PHE A 327 19.03 13.49 -6.40
CA PHE A 327 18.96 12.31 -7.27
C PHE A 327 19.77 12.46 -8.56
N THR A 328 20.04 13.71 -8.98
CA THR A 328 20.77 13.99 -10.23
C THR A 328 21.47 15.32 -10.15
N THR A 329 22.66 15.40 -10.77
CA THR A 329 23.43 16.64 -10.90
C THR A 329 23.17 17.35 -12.24
N GLU A 330 22.43 16.72 -13.16
CA GLU A 330 22.14 17.26 -14.49
C GLU A 330 21.00 18.29 -14.42
N GLY A 331 21.29 19.57 -14.62
CA GLY A 331 20.30 20.66 -14.58
C GLY A 331 19.10 20.44 -15.50
N ALA A 332 19.33 19.91 -16.70
CA ALA A 332 18.26 19.63 -17.67
C ALA A 332 17.29 18.52 -17.18
N VAL A 333 17.80 17.51 -16.47
CA VAL A 333 16.97 16.47 -15.84
C VAL A 333 16.14 17.04 -14.71
N ILE A 334 16.72 17.95 -13.92
CA ILE A 334 16.00 18.68 -12.86
C ILE A 334 14.86 19.50 -13.45
N ASP A 335 15.11 20.23 -14.55
CA ASP A 335 14.08 21.04 -15.22
C ASP A 335 12.95 20.18 -15.79
N ALA A 336 13.27 19.01 -16.33
CA ALA A 336 12.29 18.04 -16.78
C ALA A 336 11.43 17.50 -15.62
N GLY A 337 12.05 17.17 -14.48
CA GLY A 337 11.34 16.73 -13.28
C GLY A 337 10.44 17.83 -12.69
N MET A 338 10.86 19.08 -12.72
CA MET A 338 10.07 20.22 -12.25
C MET A 338 8.76 20.41 -13.01
N LYS A 339 8.67 19.99 -14.29
CA LYS A 339 7.41 20.03 -15.04
C LYS A 339 6.34 19.13 -14.41
N ARG A 340 6.73 17.95 -13.90
CA ARG A 340 5.84 17.07 -13.13
C ARG A 340 5.49 17.67 -11.77
N VAL A 341 6.50 18.13 -11.03
CA VAL A 341 6.32 18.76 -9.72
C VAL A 341 5.36 19.96 -9.79
N GLY A 342 5.43 20.75 -10.86
CA GLY A 342 4.55 21.90 -11.08
C GLY A 342 3.06 21.53 -11.15
N VAL A 343 2.72 20.36 -11.69
CA VAL A 343 1.34 19.86 -11.75
C VAL A 343 0.96 19.12 -10.47
N MET A 344 1.87 18.27 -9.95
CA MET A 344 1.57 17.39 -8.85
C MET A 344 1.59 18.06 -7.48
N GLY A 345 2.41 19.11 -7.29
CA GLY A 345 2.66 19.70 -5.96
C GLY A 345 1.39 20.11 -5.20
N PHE A 346 0.41 20.68 -5.87
CA PHE A 346 -0.90 21.01 -5.26
C PHE A 346 -1.95 19.91 -5.42
N ALA A 347 -1.76 18.97 -6.34
CA ALA A 347 -2.72 17.90 -6.60
C ALA A 347 -2.86 16.92 -5.42
N TYR A 348 -1.83 16.79 -4.57
CA TYR A 348 -1.89 15.92 -3.37
C TYR A 348 -3.00 16.29 -2.40
N CYS A 349 -3.31 17.59 -2.26
CA CYS A 349 -4.43 18.02 -1.42
C CYS A 349 -5.77 17.46 -1.90
N ILE A 350 -5.93 17.28 -3.22
CA ILE A 350 -7.14 16.71 -3.82
C ILE A 350 -7.20 15.21 -3.53
N SER A 351 -6.06 14.49 -3.62
CA SER A 351 -6.03 13.06 -3.32
C SER A 351 -6.43 12.76 -1.87
N ALA A 352 -6.15 13.67 -0.93
CA ALA A 352 -6.56 13.52 0.46
C ALA A 352 -8.07 13.34 0.62
N PHE A 353 -8.89 14.06 -0.15
CA PHE A 353 -10.35 13.89 -0.13
C PHE A 353 -10.76 12.51 -0.64
N MET A 354 -10.16 12.04 -1.71
CA MET A 354 -10.41 10.71 -2.26
C MET A 354 -10.03 9.61 -1.24
N ASP A 355 -8.77 9.58 -0.83
CA ASP A 355 -8.21 8.49 -0.03
C ASP A 355 -8.81 8.40 1.38
N CYS A 356 -9.02 9.56 2.05
CA CYS A 356 -9.67 9.58 3.36
C CYS A 356 -11.15 9.17 3.28
N THR A 357 -11.86 9.50 2.20
CA THR A 357 -13.27 9.14 2.04
C THR A 357 -13.43 7.64 1.74
N ILE A 358 -12.54 7.07 0.92
CA ILE A 358 -12.47 5.61 0.70
C ILE A 358 -12.20 4.90 2.03
N ALA A 359 -11.20 5.35 2.78
CA ALA A 359 -10.84 4.78 4.06
C ALA A 359 -11.98 4.89 5.09
N ALA A 360 -12.71 6.00 5.10
CA ALA A 360 -13.88 6.22 5.93
C ALA A 360 -15.02 5.25 5.59
N SER A 361 -15.32 5.07 4.31
CA SER A 361 -16.31 4.11 3.82
C SER A 361 -15.96 2.68 4.24
N ARG A 362 -14.68 2.30 4.11
CA ARG A 362 -14.16 1.00 4.59
C ARG A 362 -14.29 0.85 6.11
N GLY A 363 -14.01 1.89 6.88
CA GLY A 363 -14.19 1.91 8.33
C GLY A 363 -15.64 1.65 8.75
N LEU A 364 -16.62 2.03 7.92
CA LEU A 364 -18.03 1.68 8.10
C LEU A 364 -18.37 0.26 7.58
N GLY A 365 -17.41 -0.48 7.04
CA GLY A 365 -17.62 -1.82 6.47
C GLY A 365 -18.18 -1.81 5.05
N LYS A 366 -18.11 -0.68 4.35
CA LYS A 366 -18.56 -0.54 2.95
C LYS A 366 -17.32 -0.48 2.05
N THR A 367 -16.96 -1.61 1.43
CA THR A 367 -15.72 -1.71 0.64
C THR A 367 -15.97 -1.82 -0.86
N VAL A 368 -17.01 -2.56 -1.27
CA VAL A 368 -17.23 -2.89 -2.68
C VAL A 368 -17.50 -1.65 -3.53
N VAL A 369 -18.48 -0.83 -3.15
CA VAL A 369 -18.87 0.36 -3.94
C VAL A 369 -17.73 1.38 -4.03
N PRO A 370 -17.04 1.76 -2.93
CA PRO A 370 -15.86 2.60 -3.04
C PRO A 370 -14.78 2.04 -3.97
N THR A 371 -14.52 0.74 -3.90
CA THR A 371 -13.56 0.11 -4.81
C THR A 371 -13.98 0.26 -6.28
N VAL A 372 -15.25 0.05 -6.61
CA VAL A 372 -15.76 0.22 -7.99
C VAL A 372 -15.62 1.67 -8.44
N ILE A 373 -15.98 2.63 -7.59
CA ILE A 373 -15.86 4.07 -7.89
C ILE A 373 -14.40 4.42 -8.20
N VAL A 374 -13.45 3.95 -7.38
CA VAL A 374 -12.02 4.21 -7.58
C VAL A 374 -11.50 3.54 -8.85
N VAL A 375 -11.84 2.28 -9.08
CA VAL A 375 -11.41 1.57 -10.30
C VAL A 375 -11.90 2.28 -11.55
N LEU A 376 -13.15 2.70 -11.57
CA LEU A 376 -13.70 3.43 -12.72
C LEU A 376 -13.16 4.87 -12.82
N GLY A 377 -13.19 5.63 -11.72
CA GLY A 377 -12.86 7.05 -11.71
C GLY A 377 -11.35 7.33 -11.74
N SER A 378 -10.52 6.42 -11.24
CA SER A 378 -9.07 6.61 -11.25
C SER A 378 -8.36 5.68 -12.23
N CYS A 379 -8.64 4.38 -12.26
CA CYS A 379 -7.87 3.47 -13.09
C CYS A 379 -8.37 3.49 -14.55
N VAL A 380 -9.66 3.21 -14.79
CA VAL A 380 -10.21 3.18 -16.16
C VAL A 380 -10.14 4.58 -16.80
N PHE A 381 -10.51 5.62 -16.06
CA PHE A 381 -10.41 7.00 -16.52
C PHE A 381 -9.00 7.37 -16.97
N ARG A 382 -7.95 6.97 -16.21
CA ARG A 382 -6.56 7.26 -16.59
C ARG A 382 -6.14 6.55 -17.86
N VAL A 383 -6.55 5.29 -18.05
CA VAL A 383 -6.29 4.56 -19.29
C VAL A 383 -6.95 5.27 -20.48
N ILE A 384 -8.24 5.62 -20.36
CA ILE A 384 -8.97 6.37 -21.38
C ILE A 384 -8.26 7.70 -21.68
N TRP A 385 -7.85 8.44 -20.64
CA TRP A 385 -7.13 9.72 -20.80
C TRP A 385 -5.84 9.57 -21.60
N VAL A 386 -5.06 8.55 -21.34
CA VAL A 386 -3.79 8.29 -22.06
C VAL A 386 -4.05 8.04 -23.55
N TYR A 387 -5.07 7.26 -23.88
CA TYR A 387 -5.41 6.92 -25.28
C TYR A 387 -6.25 7.97 -26.02
N THR A 388 -6.76 8.98 -25.33
CA THR A 388 -7.57 10.05 -25.93
C THR A 388 -6.89 11.41 -25.83
N ILE A 389 -6.96 12.04 -24.65
CA ILE A 389 -6.47 13.39 -24.42
C ILE A 389 -4.95 13.47 -24.58
N PHE A 390 -4.22 12.58 -23.92
CA PHE A 390 -2.77 12.57 -24.04
C PHE A 390 -2.32 12.19 -25.46
N ALA A 391 -2.93 11.22 -26.10
CA ALA A 391 -2.62 10.83 -27.46
C ALA A 391 -2.84 11.98 -28.47
N HIS A 392 -3.83 12.85 -28.23
CA HIS A 392 -4.10 14.01 -29.11
C HIS A 392 -3.14 15.18 -28.87
N PHE A 393 -2.90 15.57 -27.62
CA PHE A 393 -2.07 16.73 -27.30
C PHE A 393 -0.58 16.41 -27.18
N HIS A 394 -0.23 15.21 -26.79
CA HIS A 394 1.12 14.66 -26.58
C HIS A 394 2.08 15.63 -25.87
N THR A 395 1.63 16.26 -24.79
CA THR A 395 2.41 17.19 -23.97
C THR A 395 2.56 16.69 -22.54
N ILE A 396 3.63 17.12 -21.86
CA ILE A 396 3.89 16.76 -20.47
C ILE A 396 2.76 17.22 -19.55
N PRO A 397 2.23 18.45 -19.63
CA PRO A 397 1.09 18.85 -18.82
C PRO A 397 -0.15 18.00 -19.10
N SER A 398 -0.44 17.66 -20.38
CA SER A 398 -1.62 16.81 -20.71
C SER A 398 -1.51 15.41 -20.12
N LEU A 399 -0.29 14.86 -19.95
CA LEU A 399 -0.10 13.59 -19.28
C LEU A 399 -0.35 13.71 -17.78
N TYR A 400 0.25 14.70 -17.09
CA TYR A 400 0.16 14.77 -15.63
C TYR A 400 -1.17 15.32 -15.10
N LEU A 401 -1.90 16.12 -15.88
CA LEU A 401 -3.24 16.58 -15.53
C LEU A 401 -4.25 15.44 -15.30
N LEU A 402 -3.96 14.24 -15.81
CA LEU A 402 -4.79 13.07 -15.52
C LEU A 402 -4.92 12.79 -14.01
N TYR A 403 -3.90 13.10 -13.21
CA TYR A 403 -3.93 12.86 -11.76
C TYR A 403 -4.95 13.76 -11.06
N PRO A 404 -4.82 15.11 -11.09
CA PRO A 404 -5.79 15.97 -10.42
C PRO A 404 -7.21 15.80 -10.98
N CYS A 405 -7.38 15.56 -12.28
CA CYS A 405 -8.70 15.33 -12.87
C CYS A 405 -9.33 14.02 -12.36
N SER A 406 -8.57 12.91 -12.38
CA SER A 406 -9.07 11.62 -11.88
C SER A 406 -9.35 11.65 -10.38
N TRP A 407 -8.48 12.26 -9.59
CA TRP A 407 -8.68 12.39 -8.14
C TRP A 407 -9.89 13.25 -7.80
N THR A 408 -10.10 14.37 -8.51
CA THR A 408 -11.28 15.23 -8.29
C THR A 408 -12.57 14.49 -8.62
N LEU A 409 -12.63 13.85 -9.78
CA LEU A 409 -13.82 13.09 -10.21
C LEU A 409 -14.14 11.96 -9.21
N THR A 410 -13.11 11.19 -8.86
CA THR A 410 -13.26 10.08 -7.90
C THR A 410 -13.65 10.60 -6.52
N ALA A 411 -13.02 11.68 -6.03
CA ALA A 411 -13.32 12.25 -4.72
C ALA A 411 -14.78 12.73 -4.62
N ILE A 412 -15.30 13.39 -5.66
CA ILE A 412 -16.71 13.81 -5.70
C ILE A 412 -17.64 12.61 -5.60
N ALA A 413 -17.40 11.57 -6.40
CA ALA A 413 -18.22 10.36 -6.38
C ALA A 413 -18.15 9.64 -5.03
N GLU A 414 -16.94 9.53 -4.44
CA GLU A 414 -16.72 8.93 -3.13
C GLU A 414 -17.42 9.72 -2.01
N ILE A 415 -17.34 11.04 -2.01
CA ILE A 415 -18.00 11.89 -1.01
C ILE A 415 -19.52 11.74 -1.09
N VAL A 416 -20.09 11.76 -2.29
CA VAL A 416 -21.53 11.53 -2.49
C VAL A 416 -21.95 10.17 -1.95
N TYR A 417 -21.21 9.11 -2.29
CA TYR A 417 -21.49 7.78 -1.78
C TYR A 417 -21.31 7.72 -0.25
N PHE A 418 -20.24 8.28 0.29
CA PHE A 418 -19.97 8.26 1.73
C PHE A 418 -21.06 8.94 2.55
N ILE A 419 -21.63 10.06 2.07
CA ILE A 419 -22.74 10.73 2.76
C ILE A 419 -23.94 9.79 2.91
N HIS A 420 -24.28 9.03 1.85
CA HIS A 420 -25.36 8.05 1.91
C HIS A 420 -25.02 6.87 2.82
N ALA A 421 -23.82 6.28 2.64
CA ALA A 421 -23.35 5.16 3.44
C ALA A 421 -23.26 5.52 4.93
N TYR A 422 -22.82 6.74 5.25
CA TYR A 422 -22.75 7.23 6.62
C TYR A 422 -24.16 7.35 7.23
N LYS A 423 -25.10 7.99 6.53
CA LYS A 423 -26.48 8.13 7.00
C LYS A 423 -27.13 6.78 7.27
N ASP A 424 -26.96 5.82 6.36
CA ASP A 424 -27.49 4.47 6.53
C ASP A 424 -26.86 3.73 7.71
N SER A 425 -25.55 3.83 7.86
CA SER A 425 -24.84 3.20 8.96
C SER A 425 -25.21 3.79 10.32
N MET A 426 -25.55 5.08 10.38
CA MET A 426 -25.94 5.75 11.63
C MET A 426 -27.40 5.49 12.02
N LYS A 427 -28.27 5.02 11.13
CA LYS A 427 -29.67 4.65 11.46
C LYS A 427 -29.73 3.58 12.56
N ILE A 428 -28.76 2.69 12.64
CA ILE A 428 -28.69 1.63 13.67
C ILE A 428 -28.65 2.22 15.08
N PHE A 429 -28.05 3.39 15.27
CA PHE A 429 -27.93 4.05 16.58
C PHE A 429 -29.15 4.94 16.91
N THR A 430 -30.05 5.18 15.96
CA THR A 430 -31.24 6.01 16.15
C THR A 430 -32.53 5.19 16.29
N GLN A 431 -32.49 3.88 15.98
CA GLN A 431 -33.62 2.99 16.22
C GLN A 431 -33.68 2.61 17.70
N PRO A 432 -34.85 2.66 18.36
CA PRO A 432 -35.00 2.13 19.72
C PRO A 432 -34.63 0.64 19.69
N GLN A 433 -33.72 0.24 20.58
CA GLN A 433 -33.44 -1.18 20.78
C GLN A 433 -34.76 -1.86 21.15
N PRO A 434 -35.13 -2.99 20.52
CA PRO A 434 -36.25 -3.78 21.02
C PRO A 434 -35.96 -4.08 22.48
N ALA A 435 -36.92 -3.77 23.36
CA ALA A 435 -36.84 -4.10 24.77
C ALA A 435 -36.53 -5.59 24.87
N GLU A 436 -35.43 -5.93 25.55
CA GLU A 436 -35.11 -7.30 25.90
C GLU A 436 -36.30 -7.87 26.66
N ALA A 437 -37.01 -8.82 26.06
CA ALA A 437 -38.11 -9.56 26.68
C ALA A 437 -37.56 -10.80 27.38
#